data_7d01bf7f03e339170d736d93ef722e54
#
_entry.id   7d01bf7f03e339170d736d93ef722e54
#
_cell.length_a   1.000
_cell.length_b   1.000
_cell.length_c   1.000
_cell.angle_alpha   90.00
_cell.angle_beta   90.00
_cell.angle_gamma   90.00
#
_symmetry.space_group_name_H-M   'P 1'
#
loop_
_entity.id
_entity.type
_entity.pdbx_description
1 polymer ?
#
loop_
_entity_poly.entity_id
_entity_poly.type
_entity_poly.pdbx_seq_one_letter_code
_entity_poly.pdbx_strand_id
1 'polypeptide(L)'
;AADEEQKEVSRMHETEKNDGFDVVAVVMERGYTNVAMDAARKAGARGGTVISARGIAENEVKRFFGIEIQAEKEIVFLVVKSAEKQQVMTELMRAVGTRTRSHGLILSMPVSDAIGLAD
;
A
#
# COMPACT_ATOMS: atom_id res chain seq x y z
N ALA A 1 -19.30 24.09 15.93
CA ALA A 1 -18.51 22.89 16.23
C ALA A 1 -18.90 21.72 15.34
N ALA A 2 -20.06 21.07 15.58
CA ALA A 2 -20.46 19.90 14.77
C ALA A 2 -20.70 20.26 13.29
N ASP A 3 -21.26 21.45 13.02
CA ASP A 3 -21.56 21.87 11.66
C ASP A 3 -20.28 22.12 10.85
N GLU A 4 -19.23 22.63 11.47
CA GLU A 4 -17.97 22.86 10.79
C GLU A 4 -17.23 21.57 10.49
N GLU A 5 -17.28 20.63 11.42
CA GLU A 5 -16.72 19.28 11.21
C GLU A 5 -17.43 18.59 10.05
N GLN A 6 -18.75 18.70 9.99
CA GLN A 6 -19.54 18.10 8.92
C GLN A 6 -19.23 18.73 7.58
N LYS A 7 -19.05 20.05 7.53
CA LYS A 7 -18.68 20.75 6.32
C LYS A 7 -17.27 20.37 5.84
N GLU A 8 -16.35 20.20 6.77
CA GLU A 8 -15.00 19.78 6.44
C GLU A 8 -14.98 18.38 5.85
N VAL A 9 -15.70 17.45 6.46
CA VAL A 9 -15.83 16.10 5.94
C VAL A 9 -16.46 16.11 4.53
N SER A 10 -17.50 16.91 4.33
CA SER A 10 -18.16 17.05 3.03
C SER A 10 -17.20 17.59 1.97
N ARG A 11 -16.40 18.61 2.32
CA ARG A 11 -15.42 19.17 1.39
C ARG A 11 -14.34 18.17 1.02
N MET A 12 -13.87 17.37 1.97
CA MET A 12 -12.90 16.33 1.71
C MET A 12 -13.47 15.28 0.77
N HIS A 13 -14.71 14.90 0.98
CA HIS A 13 -15.40 13.94 0.14
C HIS A 13 -15.57 14.45 -1.30
N GLU A 14 -15.93 15.72 -1.44
CA GLU A 14 -16.02 16.35 -2.77
C GLU A 14 -14.68 16.40 -3.47
N THR A 15 -13.62 16.72 -2.74
CA THR A 15 -12.26 16.74 -3.28
C THR A 15 -11.87 15.35 -3.77
N GLU A 16 -12.18 14.31 -3.01
CA GLU A 16 -11.93 12.94 -3.40
C GLU A 16 -12.68 12.55 -4.67
N LYS A 17 -13.91 13.01 -4.85
CA LYS A 17 -14.67 12.76 -6.08
C LYS A 17 -14.01 13.39 -7.30
N ASN A 18 -13.43 14.58 -7.14
CA ASN A 18 -12.84 15.34 -8.24
C ASN A 18 -11.39 14.96 -8.50
N ASP A 19 -10.62 14.87 -7.40
CA ASP A 19 -9.18 14.61 -7.44
C ASP A 19 -8.81 13.34 -6.68
N GLY A 20 -9.69 12.41 -6.62
CA GLY A 20 -9.67 11.21 -5.80
C GLY A 20 -8.32 10.65 -5.38
N PHE A 21 -8.37 9.87 -4.32
CA PHE A 21 -7.20 9.16 -3.80
C PHE A 21 -7.45 7.66 -3.81
N ASP A 22 -6.38 6.92 -3.97
CA ASP A 22 -6.39 5.47 -3.88
C ASP A 22 -5.37 5.02 -2.86
N VAL A 23 -5.64 3.88 -2.23
CA VAL A 23 -4.63 3.17 -1.45
C VAL A 23 -3.96 2.18 -2.38
N VAL A 24 -2.65 2.21 -2.41
CA VAL A 24 -1.85 1.16 -3.06
C VAL A 24 -1.19 0.36 -1.95
N ALA A 25 -1.40 -0.94 -1.95
CA ALA A 25 -0.81 -1.82 -0.96
C ALA A 25 0.11 -2.83 -1.65
N VAL A 26 1.24 -3.09 -1.02
CA VAL A 26 2.19 -4.11 -1.49
C VAL A 26 2.39 -5.12 -0.38
N VAL A 27 2.03 -6.36 -0.65
CA VAL A 27 2.30 -7.48 0.27
C VAL A 27 3.50 -8.22 -0.28
N MET A 28 4.59 -8.27 0.46
CA MET A 28 5.85 -8.79 -0.06
C MET A 28 6.65 -9.51 1.01
N GLU A 29 7.66 -10.23 0.57
CA GLU A 29 8.64 -10.84 1.46
C GLU A 29 9.33 -9.77 2.30
N ARG A 30 9.68 -10.11 3.53
CA ARG A 30 10.38 -9.22 4.44
C ARG A 30 11.72 -8.76 3.85
N GLY A 31 12.07 -7.51 4.06
CA GLY A 31 13.39 -6.98 3.70
C GLY A 31 13.41 -6.11 2.46
N TYR A 32 12.26 -5.88 1.82
CA TYR A 32 12.20 -5.12 0.57
C TYR A 32 11.49 -3.77 0.70
N THR A 33 11.23 -3.34 1.93
CA THR A 33 10.51 -2.08 2.19
C THR A 33 11.20 -0.88 1.57
N ASN A 34 12.53 -0.76 1.72
CA ASN A 34 13.24 0.38 1.18
C ASN A 34 13.22 0.39 -0.35
N VAL A 35 13.33 -0.79 -0.97
CA VAL A 35 13.24 -0.91 -2.43
C VAL A 35 11.87 -0.47 -2.92
N ALA A 36 10.81 -0.91 -2.23
CA ALA A 36 9.44 -0.53 -2.56
C ALA A 36 9.23 0.98 -2.40
N MET A 37 9.69 1.56 -1.30
CA MET A 37 9.52 2.98 -1.04
C MET A 37 10.28 3.85 -2.04
N ASP A 38 11.49 3.45 -2.41
CA ASP A 38 12.26 4.18 -3.42
C ASP A 38 11.53 4.19 -4.76
N ALA A 39 11.00 3.05 -5.17
CA ALA A 39 10.24 2.94 -6.41
C ALA A 39 8.98 3.81 -6.38
N ALA A 40 8.26 3.76 -5.27
CA ALA A 40 7.03 4.54 -5.10
C ALA A 40 7.31 6.05 -5.12
N ARG A 41 8.37 6.48 -4.46
CA ARG A 41 8.75 7.90 -4.44
C ARG A 41 9.10 8.43 -5.82
N LYS A 42 9.79 7.63 -6.62
CA LYS A 42 10.10 8.01 -8.01
C LYS A 42 8.84 8.23 -8.84
N ALA A 43 7.77 7.56 -8.48
CA ALA A 43 6.49 7.67 -9.17
C ALA A 43 5.56 8.72 -8.56
N GLY A 44 6.01 9.44 -7.52
CA GLY A 44 5.26 10.54 -6.94
C GLY A 44 4.72 10.32 -5.54
N ALA A 45 4.87 9.13 -4.97
CA ALA A 45 4.40 8.86 -3.62
C ALA A 45 5.26 9.63 -2.61
N ARG A 46 4.61 10.18 -1.58
CA ARG A 46 5.29 11.01 -0.57
C ARG A 46 5.77 10.21 0.62
N GLY A 47 5.08 9.13 0.96
CA GLY A 47 5.42 8.29 2.08
C GLY A 47 4.49 7.11 2.19
N GLY A 48 4.70 6.27 3.17
CA GLY A 48 3.87 5.09 3.36
C GLY A 48 3.94 4.58 4.79
N THR A 49 3.10 3.62 5.08
CA THR A 49 3.04 2.93 6.37
C THR A 49 3.42 1.48 6.16
N VAL A 50 4.32 0.97 6.99
CA VAL A 50 4.77 -0.41 6.90
C VAL A 50 4.18 -1.20 8.04
N ILE A 51 3.63 -2.37 7.71
CA ILE A 51 3.06 -3.30 8.68
C ILE A 51 3.77 -4.63 8.53
N SER A 52 4.22 -5.19 9.65
CA SER A 52 4.77 -6.54 9.68
C SER A 52 3.61 -7.54 9.70
N ALA A 53 3.73 -8.60 8.92
CA ALA A 53 2.66 -9.58 8.74
C ALA A 53 3.23 -10.98 8.56
N ARG A 54 2.38 -11.98 8.52
CA ARG A 54 2.75 -13.37 8.25
C ARG A 54 1.85 -13.93 7.16
N GLY A 55 2.47 -14.63 6.20
CA GLY A 55 1.74 -15.32 5.17
C GLY A 55 1.22 -16.67 5.67
N ILE A 56 0.03 -17.03 5.26
CA ILE A 56 -0.61 -18.29 5.68
C ILE A 56 -0.88 -19.19 4.47
N ALA A 57 -0.40 -18.81 3.29
CA ALA A 57 -0.59 -19.63 2.10
C ALA A 57 0.09 -21.00 2.28
N GLU A 58 -0.57 -22.06 1.83
CA GLU A 58 -0.11 -23.44 2.02
C GLU A 58 1.32 -23.65 1.51
N ASN A 59 1.65 -23.06 0.38
CA ASN A 59 2.98 -23.17 -0.20
C ASN A 59 4.05 -22.33 0.53
N GLU A 60 3.66 -21.51 1.48
CA GLU A 60 4.56 -20.68 2.27
C GLU A 60 4.78 -21.24 3.68
N VAL A 61 4.00 -22.24 4.06
CA VAL A 61 4.17 -22.92 5.35
C VAL A 61 5.20 -24.03 5.17
N LYS A 62 6.30 -23.92 5.89
CA LYS A 62 7.38 -24.91 5.84
C LYS A 62 7.44 -25.61 7.18
N ARG A 63 7.64 -26.94 7.14
CA ARG A 63 7.87 -27.72 8.33
C ARG A 63 9.34 -28.00 8.47
N PHE A 64 9.89 -27.64 9.59
CA PHE A 64 11.28 -27.87 9.91
C PHE A 64 11.36 -28.49 11.30
N PHE A 65 11.84 -29.74 11.39
CA PHE A 65 11.87 -30.51 12.63
C PHE A 65 10.50 -30.59 13.31
N GLY A 66 9.43 -30.71 12.52
CA GLY A 66 8.07 -30.78 13.05
C GLY A 66 7.46 -29.43 13.44
N ILE A 67 8.18 -28.32 13.23
CA ILE A 67 7.68 -26.99 13.52
C ILE A 67 7.23 -26.34 12.22
N GLU A 68 6.03 -25.76 12.24
CA GLU A 68 5.55 -24.97 11.11
C GLU A 68 6.16 -23.59 11.16
N ILE A 69 6.84 -23.20 10.06
CA ILE A 69 7.42 -21.88 9.93
C ILE A 69 6.59 -21.12 8.92
N GLN A 70 5.94 -20.05 9.39
CA GLN A 70 5.17 -19.16 8.51
C GLN A 70 6.10 -18.11 7.93
N ALA A 71 5.92 -17.81 6.66
CA ALA A 71 6.71 -16.78 5.99
C ALA A 71 6.40 -15.40 6.55
N GLU A 72 7.43 -14.66 6.91
CA GLU A 72 7.29 -13.28 7.34
C GLU A 72 7.09 -12.39 6.13
N LYS A 73 6.12 -11.50 6.22
CA LYS A 73 5.76 -10.56 5.16
C LYS A 73 5.81 -9.14 5.70
N GLU A 74 5.95 -8.21 4.79
CA GLU A 74 5.75 -6.80 5.09
C GLU A 74 4.71 -6.25 4.12
N ILE A 75 3.86 -5.37 4.64
CA ILE A 75 2.85 -4.70 3.83
C ILE A 75 3.14 -3.21 3.88
N VAL A 76 3.26 -2.60 2.70
CA VAL A 76 3.41 -1.16 2.59
C VAL A 76 2.09 -0.59 2.10
N PHE A 77 1.54 0.36 2.84
CA PHE A 77 0.35 1.11 2.45
C PHE A 77 0.75 2.50 1.99
N LEU A 78 0.29 2.89 0.82
CA LEU A 78 0.52 4.20 0.26
C LEU A 78 -0.82 4.83 -0.09
N VAL A 79 -1.03 6.08 0.30
CA VAL A 79 -2.18 6.85 -0.18
C VAL A 79 -1.65 7.75 -1.28
N VAL A 80 -2.16 7.58 -2.47
CA VAL A 80 -1.71 8.31 -3.65
C VAL A 80 -2.88 8.98 -4.34
N LYS A 81 -2.60 10.01 -5.10
CA LYS A 81 -3.62 10.60 -5.96
C LYS A 81 -4.01 9.57 -7.02
N SER A 82 -5.29 9.47 -7.32
CA SER A 82 -5.78 8.51 -8.30
C SER A 82 -5.10 8.67 -9.66
N ALA A 83 -4.75 9.90 -10.02
CA ALA A 83 -4.03 10.19 -11.26
C ALA A 83 -2.61 9.59 -11.28
N GLU A 84 -2.02 9.36 -10.12
CA GLU A 84 -0.66 8.81 -10.01
C GLU A 84 -0.64 7.30 -9.75
N LYS A 85 -1.79 6.72 -9.47
CA LYS A 85 -1.90 5.31 -9.07
C LYS A 85 -1.24 4.36 -10.06
N GLN A 86 -1.54 4.52 -11.35
CA GLN A 86 -1.04 3.61 -12.37
C GLN A 86 0.47 3.63 -12.44
N GLN A 87 1.07 4.80 -12.36
CA GLN A 87 2.51 4.95 -12.41
C GLN A 87 3.17 4.36 -11.16
N VAL A 88 2.58 4.59 -9.98
CA VAL A 88 3.08 4.02 -8.73
C VAL A 88 3.03 2.49 -8.78
N MET A 89 1.92 1.93 -9.21
CA MET A 89 1.78 0.48 -9.31
C MET A 89 2.75 -0.14 -10.32
N THR A 90 2.98 0.54 -11.43
CA THR A 90 3.93 0.07 -12.46
C THR A 90 5.36 0.04 -11.91
N GLU A 91 5.78 1.09 -11.24
CA GLU A 91 7.13 1.14 -10.66
C GLU A 91 7.29 0.11 -9.54
N LEU A 92 6.27 -0.07 -8.72
CA LEU A 92 6.29 -1.12 -7.69
C LEU A 92 6.36 -2.51 -8.31
N MET A 93 5.63 -2.76 -9.38
CA MET A 93 5.67 -4.04 -10.07
C MET A 93 7.09 -4.36 -10.56
N ARG A 94 7.77 -3.38 -11.13
CA ARG A 94 9.14 -3.57 -11.62
C ARG A 94 10.13 -3.85 -10.49
N ALA A 95 9.98 -3.15 -9.38
CA ALA A 95 10.94 -3.22 -8.28
C ALA A 95 10.69 -4.40 -7.33
N VAL A 96 9.43 -4.67 -7.01
CA VAL A 96 9.07 -5.63 -5.95
C VAL A 96 7.93 -6.58 -6.35
N GLY A 97 7.56 -6.65 -7.61
CA GLY A 97 6.44 -7.46 -8.07
C GLY A 97 6.66 -8.96 -7.98
N THR A 98 5.69 -9.73 -8.48
CA THR A 98 5.68 -11.19 -8.35
C THR A 98 6.85 -11.89 -9.01
N ARG A 99 7.48 -11.26 -9.99
CA ARG A 99 8.64 -11.82 -10.69
C ARG A 99 9.98 -11.46 -10.05
N THR A 100 9.96 -10.66 -9.02
CA THR A 100 11.16 -10.27 -8.28
C THR A 100 11.32 -11.15 -7.04
N ARG A 101 12.47 -11.05 -6.36
CA ARG A 101 12.73 -11.81 -5.14
C ARG A 101 11.77 -11.45 -4.00
N SER A 102 11.20 -10.25 -4.03
CA SER A 102 10.23 -9.82 -3.03
C SER A 102 8.87 -10.48 -3.19
N HIS A 103 8.56 -11.04 -4.37
CA HIS A 103 7.30 -11.70 -4.68
C HIS A 103 6.08 -10.86 -4.30
N GLY A 104 6.14 -9.56 -4.60
CA GLY A 104 5.11 -8.62 -4.16
C GLY A 104 3.80 -8.76 -4.89
N LEU A 105 2.73 -8.81 -4.11
CA LEU A 105 1.37 -8.64 -4.61
C LEU A 105 1.02 -7.17 -4.45
N ILE A 106 0.69 -6.53 -5.56
CA ILE A 106 0.38 -5.10 -5.57
C ILE A 106 -1.10 -4.94 -5.89
N LEU A 107 -1.80 -4.23 -5.03
CA LEU A 107 -3.23 -4.02 -5.23
C LEU A 107 -3.60 -2.58 -4.87
N SER A 108 -4.76 -2.16 -5.34
CA SER A 108 -5.25 -0.81 -5.03
C SER A 108 -6.72 -0.85 -4.66
N MET A 109 -7.11 0.13 -3.86
CA MET A 109 -8.49 0.31 -3.44
C MET A 109 -8.80 1.81 -3.48
N PRO A 110 -9.98 2.20 -3.98
CA PRO A 110 -10.35 3.61 -3.91
C PRO A 110 -10.60 4.02 -2.46
N VAL A 111 -10.21 5.24 -2.14
CA VAL A 111 -10.52 5.83 -0.83
C VAL A 111 -11.89 6.47 -0.93
N SER A 112 -12.86 5.95 -0.18
CA SER A 112 -14.21 6.49 -0.17
C SER A 112 -14.29 7.76 0.66
N ASP A 113 -13.69 7.75 1.83
CA ASP A 113 -13.70 8.87 2.76
C ASP A 113 -12.37 8.91 3.50
N ALA A 114 -11.87 10.11 3.73
CA ALA A 114 -10.64 10.29 4.50
C ALA A 114 -10.67 11.62 5.21
N ILE A 115 -10.11 11.64 6.42
CA ILE A 115 -9.90 12.85 7.20
C ILE A 115 -8.42 12.90 7.57
N GLY A 116 -7.79 14.02 7.34
CA GLY A 116 -6.38 14.18 7.69
C GLY A 116 -5.41 13.97 6.55
N LEU A 117 -5.90 13.82 5.31
CA LEU A 117 -5.02 13.79 4.16
C LEU A 117 -4.49 15.21 3.92
N ALA A 118 -3.18 15.34 3.95
CA ALA A 118 -2.51 16.60 3.66
C ALA A 118 -2.24 16.72 2.16
N ASP A 119 -2.30 17.93 1.68
CA ASP A 119 -1.98 18.22 0.28
C ASP A 119 -0.49 18.07 -0.03
#